data_0c9fee6fd24ed91ae8c82a3077a88b14
#
_entry.id   0c9fee6fd24ed91ae8c82a3077a88b14
#
_cell.length_a   1.000
_cell.length_b   1.000
_cell.length_c   1.000
_cell.angle_alpha   90.00
_cell.angle_beta   90.00
_cell.angle_gamma   90.00
#
_symmetry.space_group_name_H-M   'P 1'
#
loop_
_entity.id
_entity.type
_entity.pdbx_description
1 polymer ?
#
loop_
_entity_poly.entity_id
_entity_poly.type
_entity_poly.pdbx_seq_one_letter_code
_entity_poly.pdbx_strand_id
1 'polypeptide(L)'
;MYKLFLSLVISSGISFASMINGIAITVNDEPITIYDIEKTMSVNKVSKNEAVSYLIDKVLYDQLVQENNITADIFDINDYTEKLANSNGMDLYTFKLVVKQKYPVYTVFENEAKNAVIRQKL
;
A
#
# COMPACT_ATOMS: atom_id res chain seq x y z
N MET A 1 45.52 19.36 -5.69
CA MET A 1 45.00 18.97 -4.36
C MET A 1 43.79 19.77 -3.94
N TYR A 2 43.83 21.08 -4.05
CA TYR A 2 42.69 21.92 -3.64
C TYR A 2 41.44 21.72 -4.48
N LYS A 3 41.58 21.34 -5.75
CA LYS A 3 40.45 21.11 -6.65
C LYS A 3 39.63 19.85 -6.30
N LEU A 4 40.26 18.86 -5.72
CA LEU A 4 39.59 17.66 -5.24
C LEU A 4 38.71 17.90 -4.00
N PHE A 5 39.13 18.84 -3.18
CA PHE A 5 38.37 19.24 -2.00
C PHE A 5 37.09 20.01 -2.37
N LEU A 6 37.18 20.80 -3.43
CA LEU A 6 36.05 21.58 -3.91
C LEU A 6 34.96 20.70 -4.53
N SER A 7 35.36 19.62 -5.19
CA SER A 7 34.40 18.67 -5.79
C SER A 7 33.66 17.85 -4.72
N LEU A 8 34.27 17.64 -3.57
CA LEU A 8 33.64 16.95 -2.46
C LEU A 8 32.55 17.81 -1.80
N VAL A 9 32.76 19.12 -1.74
CA VAL A 9 31.77 20.06 -1.21
C VAL A 9 30.55 20.17 -2.14
N ILE A 10 30.76 20.07 -3.43
CA ILE A 10 29.67 20.11 -4.41
C ILE A 10 28.81 18.85 -4.34
N SER A 11 29.41 17.69 -4.08
CA SER A 11 28.65 16.44 -3.95
C SER A 11 27.79 16.43 -2.67
N SER A 12 28.21 17.13 -1.62
CA SER A 12 27.37 17.28 -0.43
C SER A 12 26.18 18.21 -0.67
N GLY A 13 26.30 19.18 -1.58
CA GLY A 13 25.19 20.03 -1.99
C GLY A 13 24.06 19.27 -2.73
N ILE A 14 24.41 18.24 -3.46
CA ILE A 14 23.44 17.38 -4.18
C ILE A 14 22.60 16.59 -3.17
N SER A 15 23.18 16.19 -2.04
CA SER A 15 22.43 15.52 -0.97
C SER A 15 21.33 16.39 -0.38
N PHE A 16 21.53 17.69 -0.31
CA PHE A 16 20.50 18.64 0.16
C PHE A 16 19.32 18.77 -0.79
N ALA A 17 19.58 18.79 -2.09
CA ALA A 17 18.52 18.87 -3.11
C ALA A 17 17.61 17.63 -3.09
N SER A 18 18.14 16.44 -2.80
CA SER A 18 17.35 15.22 -2.69
C SER A 18 16.49 15.15 -1.43
N MET A 19 16.76 15.98 -0.41
CA MET A 19 15.96 16.05 0.81
C MET A 19 14.59 16.74 0.63
N ILE A 20 14.39 17.49 -0.44
CA ILE A 20 13.10 18.16 -0.72
C ILE A 20 12.01 17.15 -1.06
N ASN A 21 12.37 16.07 -1.78
CA ASN A 21 11.52 14.92 -2.05
C ASN A 21 12.10 13.65 -1.39
N GLY A 22 12.71 13.84 -0.21
CA GLY A 22 13.59 12.85 0.37
C GLY A 22 12.86 11.72 1.08
N ILE A 23 13.65 10.70 1.38
CA ILE A 23 13.29 9.58 2.23
C ILE A 23 13.33 10.04 3.67
N ALA A 24 12.21 9.90 4.38
CA ALA A 24 12.15 10.22 5.81
C ALA A 24 12.57 9.03 6.67
N ILE A 25 12.19 7.81 6.26
CA ILE A 25 12.41 6.57 7.02
C ILE A 25 12.69 5.45 6.02
N THR A 26 13.52 4.49 6.43
CA THR A 26 13.73 3.25 5.67
C THR A 26 13.37 2.05 6.54
N VAL A 27 12.55 1.15 6.01
CA VAL A 27 12.11 -0.07 6.70
C VAL A 27 12.57 -1.28 5.90
N ASN A 28 13.62 -1.96 6.38
CA ASN A 28 14.24 -3.07 5.65
C ASN A 28 14.56 -2.71 4.19
N ASP A 29 15.23 -1.59 4.00
CA ASP A 29 15.60 -1.02 2.70
C ASP A 29 14.43 -0.45 1.87
N GLU A 30 13.20 -0.55 2.33
CA GLU A 30 12.04 0.06 1.69
C GLU A 30 11.87 1.51 2.18
N PRO A 31 11.91 2.50 1.29
CA PRO A 31 11.81 3.89 1.68
C PRO A 31 10.36 4.32 1.95
N ILE A 32 10.18 5.12 3.00
CA ILE A 32 8.97 5.91 3.24
C ILE A 32 9.36 7.36 3.05
N THR A 33 8.74 8.02 2.10
CA THR A 33 9.07 9.40 1.74
C THR A 33 8.31 10.41 2.61
N ILE A 34 8.82 11.63 2.66
CA ILE A 34 8.11 12.75 3.30
C ILE A 34 6.76 12.96 2.62
N TYR A 35 6.72 12.83 1.30
CA TYR A 35 5.47 12.91 0.53
C TYR A 35 4.44 11.87 0.97
N ASP A 36 4.86 10.62 1.18
CA ASP A 36 3.97 9.55 1.64
C ASP A 36 3.35 9.87 2.99
N ILE A 37 4.15 10.41 3.90
CA ILE A 37 3.69 10.81 5.24
C ILE A 37 2.67 11.94 5.14
N GLU A 38 2.98 13.00 4.41
CA GLU A 38 2.09 14.14 4.24
C GLU A 38 0.79 13.76 3.55
N LYS A 39 0.86 12.91 2.52
CA LYS A 39 -0.30 12.40 1.82
C LYS A 39 -1.19 11.57 2.75
N THR A 40 -0.60 10.68 3.52
CA THR A 40 -1.33 9.84 4.49
C THR A 40 -2.01 10.70 5.56
N MET A 41 -1.33 11.70 6.08
CA MET A 41 -1.91 12.66 7.02
C MET A 41 -3.15 13.35 6.45
N SER A 42 -3.05 13.81 5.21
CA SER A 42 -4.11 14.54 4.53
C SER A 42 -5.30 13.64 4.19
N VAL A 43 -5.04 12.48 3.60
CA VAL A 43 -6.10 11.56 3.13
C VAL A 43 -6.84 10.92 4.30
N ASN A 44 -6.11 10.47 5.31
CA ASN A 44 -6.68 9.76 6.45
C ASN A 44 -7.06 10.70 7.62
N LYS A 45 -6.69 11.99 7.52
CA LYS A 45 -6.93 13.00 8.56
C LYS A 45 -6.36 12.57 9.92
N VAL A 46 -5.11 12.14 9.89
CA VAL A 46 -4.37 11.65 11.05
C VAL A 46 -3.16 12.52 11.35
N SER A 47 -2.61 12.38 12.55
CA SER A 47 -1.38 13.05 12.95
C SER A 47 -0.16 12.48 12.21
N LYS A 48 0.96 13.16 12.27
CA LYS A 48 2.22 12.70 11.69
C LYS A 48 2.65 11.36 12.29
N ASN A 49 2.58 11.21 13.61
CA ASN A 49 2.97 9.97 14.28
C ASN A 49 2.09 8.79 13.87
N GLU A 50 0.80 9.02 13.75
CA GLU A 50 -0.15 8.00 13.27
C GLU A 50 0.10 7.63 11.81
N ALA A 51 0.38 8.62 10.95
CA ALA A 51 0.73 8.38 9.55
C ALA A 51 2.01 7.56 9.41
N VAL A 52 3.04 7.88 10.18
CA VAL A 52 4.31 7.15 10.20
C VAL A 52 4.09 5.70 10.64
N SER A 53 3.38 5.49 11.73
CA SER A 53 3.06 4.13 12.22
C SER A 53 2.30 3.32 11.18
N TYR A 54 1.29 3.91 10.57
CA TYR A 54 0.51 3.28 9.51
C TYR A 54 1.38 2.87 8.32
N LEU A 55 2.27 3.75 7.86
CA LEU A 55 3.13 3.47 6.72
C LEU A 55 4.18 2.40 7.03
N ILE A 56 4.74 2.39 8.24
CA ILE A 56 5.66 1.35 8.68
C ILE A 56 4.95 -0.01 8.68
N ASP A 57 3.78 -0.09 9.29
CA ASP A 57 2.99 -1.32 9.34
C ASP A 57 2.62 -1.81 7.94
N LYS A 58 2.26 -0.88 7.05
CA LYS A 58 1.96 -1.20 5.65
C LYS A 58 3.17 -1.79 4.92
N VAL A 59 4.34 -1.19 5.07
CA VAL A 59 5.58 -1.70 4.45
C VAL A 59 5.91 -3.10 4.99
N LEU A 60 5.85 -3.30 6.29
CA LEU A 60 6.11 -4.60 6.91
C LEU A 60 5.12 -5.67 6.43
N TYR A 61 3.86 -5.32 6.32
CA TYR A 61 2.82 -6.19 5.78
C TYR A 61 3.10 -6.58 4.33
N ASP A 62 3.40 -5.60 3.47
CA ASP A 62 3.71 -5.83 2.06
C ASP A 62 4.96 -6.72 1.90
N GLN A 63 5.98 -6.50 2.72
CA GLN A 63 7.18 -7.35 2.74
C GLN A 63 6.86 -8.79 3.15
N LEU A 64 6.04 -8.97 4.16
CA LEU A 64 5.61 -10.30 4.62
C LEU A 64 4.85 -11.05 3.53
N VAL A 65 3.96 -10.37 2.82
CA VAL A 65 3.22 -10.94 1.68
C VAL A 65 4.18 -11.38 0.58
N GLN A 66 5.17 -10.54 0.24
CA GLN A 66 6.15 -10.84 -0.80
C GLN A 66 7.08 -11.97 -0.41
N GLU A 67 7.62 -11.96 0.81
CA GLU A 67 8.54 -12.98 1.30
C GLU A 67 7.92 -14.38 1.34
N ASN A 68 6.64 -14.44 1.65
CA ASN A 68 5.90 -15.70 1.72
C ASN A 68 5.21 -16.06 0.40
N ASN A 69 5.42 -15.28 -0.66
CA ASN A 69 4.81 -15.48 -1.98
C ASN A 69 3.28 -15.62 -1.92
N ILE A 70 2.65 -14.83 -1.05
CA ILE A 70 1.19 -14.89 -0.89
C ILE A 70 0.54 -14.12 -2.04
N THR A 71 -0.31 -14.80 -2.79
CA THR A 71 -1.03 -14.24 -3.92
C THR A 71 -2.50 -14.64 -3.87
N ALA A 72 -3.34 -13.86 -4.55
CA ALA A 72 -4.74 -14.18 -4.76
C ALA A 72 -5.02 -14.10 -6.27
N ASP A 73 -5.39 -15.23 -6.86
CA ASP A 73 -5.77 -15.32 -8.27
C ASP A 73 -7.29 -15.13 -8.45
N ILE A 74 -7.74 -15.18 -9.70
CA ILE A 74 -9.15 -15.00 -10.03
C ILE A 74 -10.05 -16.06 -9.38
N PHE A 75 -9.56 -17.28 -9.21
CA PHE A 75 -10.31 -18.36 -8.57
C PHE A 75 -10.48 -18.10 -7.08
N ASP A 76 -9.43 -17.64 -6.43
CA ASP A 76 -9.47 -17.23 -5.01
C ASP A 76 -10.47 -16.10 -4.78
N ILE A 77 -10.46 -15.10 -5.66
CA ILE A 77 -11.37 -13.95 -5.58
C ILE A 77 -12.82 -14.39 -5.80
N ASN A 78 -13.06 -15.25 -6.78
CA ASN A 78 -14.39 -15.76 -7.05
C ASN A 78 -14.92 -16.63 -5.91
N ASP A 79 -14.09 -17.49 -5.34
CA ASP A 79 -14.45 -18.31 -4.18
C ASP A 79 -14.82 -17.46 -2.96
N TYR A 80 -14.00 -16.46 -2.68
CA TYR A 80 -14.28 -15.48 -1.62
C TYR A 80 -15.61 -14.76 -1.87
N THR A 81 -15.83 -14.29 -3.09
CA THR A 81 -17.05 -13.56 -3.48
C THR A 81 -18.28 -14.43 -3.34
N GLU A 82 -18.18 -15.70 -3.75
CA GLU A 82 -19.27 -16.66 -3.61
C GLU A 82 -19.62 -16.96 -2.15
N LYS A 83 -18.60 -17.15 -1.31
CA LYS A 83 -18.79 -17.32 0.13
C LYS A 83 -19.44 -16.10 0.78
N LEU A 84 -19.02 -14.90 0.36
CA LEU A 84 -19.61 -13.66 0.83
C LEU A 84 -21.07 -13.52 0.38
N ALA A 85 -21.38 -13.87 -0.85
CA ALA A 85 -22.75 -13.92 -1.36
C ALA A 85 -23.62 -14.88 -0.55
N ASN A 86 -23.16 -16.09 -0.33
CA ASN A 86 -23.86 -17.09 0.45
C ASN A 86 -24.12 -16.64 1.90
N SER A 87 -23.15 -15.95 2.52
CA SER A 87 -23.30 -15.38 3.85
C SER A 87 -24.40 -14.31 3.92
N ASN A 88 -24.69 -13.67 2.79
CA ASN A 88 -25.74 -12.66 2.67
C ASN A 88 -27.06 -13.26 2.12
N GLY A 89 -27.16 -14.57 2.00
CA GLY A 89 -28.36 -15.24 1.50
C GLY A 89 -28.62 -15.02 0.03
N MET A 90 -27.57 -14.75 -0.76
CA MET A 90 -27.65 -14.48 -2.19
C MET A 90 -26.85 -15.49 -2.98
N ASP A 91 -27.25 -15.72 -4.24
CA ASP A 91 -26.39 -16.38 -5.20
C ASP A 91 -25.31 -15.38 -5.71
N LEU A 92 -24.30 -15.92 -6.38
CA LEU A 92 -23.19 -15.09 -6.87
C LEU A 92 -23.65 -14.05 -7.88
N TYR A 93 -24.57 -14.38 -8.76
CA TYR A 93 -25.06 -13.46 -9.78
C TYR A 93 -25.80 -12.27 -9.15
N THR A 94 -26.74 -12.55 -8.26
CA THR A 94 -27.50 -11.52 -7.54
C THR A 94 -26.59 -10.64 -6.70
N PHE A 95 -25.64 -11.25 -6.01
CA PHE A 95 -24.64 -10.52 -5.22
C PHE A 95 -23.82 -9.56 -6.08
N LYS A 96 -23.34 -9.99 -7.24
CA LYS A 96 -22.60 -9.14 -8.18
C LYS A 96 -23.41 -7.96 -8.65
N LEU A 97 -24.73 -8.13 -8.88
CA LEU A 97 -25.60 -7.01 -9.23
C LEU A 97 -25.70 -5.98 -8.10
N VAL A 98 -25.85 -6.43 -6.87
CA VAL A 98 -25.90 -5.56 -5.69
C VAL A 98 -24.59 -4.79 -5.52
N VAL A 99 -23.48 -5.48 -5.66
CA VAL A 99 -22.14 -4.86 -5.57
C VAL A 99 -21.94 -3.80 -6.65
N LYS A 100 -22.37 -4.05 -7.86
CA LYS A 100 -22.27 -3.06 -8.96
C LYS A 100 -23.08 -1.80 -8.70
N GLN A 101 -24.16 -1.89 -7.93
CA GLN A 101 -24.92 -0.72 -7.52
C GLN A 101 -24.19 0.11 -6.45
N LYS A 102 -23.48 -0.55 -5.55
CA LYS A 102 -22.73 0.09 -4.47
C LYS A 102 -21.38 0.68 -4.93
N TYR A 103 -20.70 0.00 -5.82
CA TYR A 103 -19.38 0.40 -6.34
C TYR A 103 -19.51 0.90 -7.77
N PRO A 104 -19.18 2.18 -8.05
CA PRO A 104 -19.24 2.73 -9.40
C PRO A 104 -18.38 1.97 -10.41
N VAL A 105 -17.24 1.44 -9.93
CA VAL A 105 -16.33 0.60 -10.71
C VAL A 105 -16.14 -0.71 -9.99
N TYR A 106 -16.52 -1.80 -10.62
CA TYR A 106 -16.46 -3.14 -10.02
C TYR A 106 -15.05 -3.57 -9.62
N THR A 107 -14.02 -3.09 -10.31
CA THR A 107 -12.62 -3.38 -9.97
C THR A 107 -12.23 -2.91 -8.57
N VAL A 108 -12.90 -1.92 -8.01
CA VAL A 108 -12.68 -1.49 -6.61
C VAL A 108 -13.05 -2.63 -5.66
N PHE A 109 -14.22 -3.25 -5.87
CA PHE A 109 -14.64 -4.42 -5.09
C PHE A 109 -13.70 -5.61 -5.28
N GLU A 110 -13.28 -5.88 -6.52
CA GLU A 110 -12.33 -6.98 -6.79
C GLU A 110 -11.00 -6.78 -6.05
N ASN A 111 -10.48 -5.56 -6.01
CA ASN A 111 -9.27 -5.24 -5.27
C ASN A 111 -9.44 -5.41 -3.76
N GLU A 112 -10.58 -5.02 -3.21
CA GLU A 112 -10.91 -5.25 -1.80
C GLU A 112 -11.00 -6.74 -1.49
N ALA A 113 -11.64 -7.51 -2.36
CA ALA A 113 -11.74 -8.97 -2.24
C ALA A 113 -10.35 -9.63 -2.31
N LYS A 114 -9.51 -9.21 -3.24
CA LYS A 114 -8.13 -9.66 -3.37
C LYS A 114 -7.34 -9.42 -2.08
N ASN A 115 -7.43 -8.22 -1.53
CA ASN A 115 -6.76 -7.87 -0.28
C ASN A 115 -7.29 -8.69 0.90
N ALA A 116 -8.59 -8.95 0.94
CA ALA A 116 -9.19 -9.80 1.97
C ALA A 116 -8.67 -11.24 1.88
N VAL A 117 -8.58 -11.82 0.68
CA VAL A 117 -8.02 -13.16 0.46
C VAL A 117 -6.55 -13.22 0.90
N ILE A 118 -5.75 -12.24 0.54
CA ILE A 118 -4.34 -12.17 0.94
C ILE A 118 -4.22 -12.13 2.47
N ARG A 119 -5.04 -11.33 3.15
CA ARG A 119 -5.06 -11.29 4.62
C ARG A 119 -5.44 -12.64 5.24
N GLN A 120 -6.35 -13.37 4.63
CA GLN A 120 -6.74 -14.70 5.12
C GLN A 120 -5.63 -15.74 4.95
N LYS A 121 -4.78 -15.59 3.94
CA LYS A 121 -3.66 -16.50 3.69
C LYS A 121 -2.43 -16.22 4.57
N LEU A 122 -2.35 -15.07 5.20
CA LEU A 122 -1.32 -14.73 6.15
C LEU A 122 -1.57 -15.47 7.47
#